data_4f2eef448ab7c8ee2de94016acc4d264
#
_entry.id   4f2eef448ab7c8ee2de94016acc4d264
#
_cell.length_a   1.000
_cell.length_b   1.000
_cell.length_c   1.000
_cell.angle_alpha   90.00
_cell.angle_beta   90.00
_cell.angle_gamma   90.00
#
_symmetry.space_group_name_H-M   'P 1'
#
loop_
_entity.id
_entity.type
_entity.pdbx_description
1 polymer ?
#
loop_
_entity_poly.entity_id
_entity_poly.type
_entity_poly.pdbx_seq_one_letter_code
_entity_poly.pdbx_strand_id
1 'polypeptide(L)'
;MRRRLVAAAVALAAAAVLVPDASAAKRTITMSGSTPTGALTADLAYFYRHSVRKPPRFSIVGGGSGTGIADAARGIVDVGLASRELEDDDPAGLRFSPIAWSGVCLVTNRANPVPGVTRGQIQAFVAGLLTSWTQVPGSARTDAIAPVALDERAGARSVFLSVFVDLATPIAYQPRTLALAAQMRDYVRSTPAAFGYVDLAYAGELHAIPYEGVPCTRATVRSGAYPARRPLGFVTRGRPRGETKRFLRWLRRSRTARRVIATRYVPVTTPGR
;
A
#
# COMPACT_ATOMS: atom_id res chain seq x y z
N MET A 1 -50.25 1.08 83.25
CA MET A 1 -50.12 1.55 81.85
C MET A 1 -48.70 1.30 81.43
N ARG A 2 -48.44 0.26 80.65
CA ARG A 2 -47.09 -0.06 80.14
C ARG A 2 -47.11 0.11 78.61
N ARG A 3 -46.35 1.12 78.11
CA ARG A 3 -46.16 1.32 76.69
C ARG A 3 -45.03 0.39 76.17
N ARG A 4 -45.40 -0.48 75.26
CA ARG A 4 -44.44 -1.32 74.51
C ARG A 4 -43.92 -0.54 73.31
N LEU A 5 -42.61 -0.25 73.26
CA LEU A 5 -41.94 0.28 72.09
C LEU A 5 -41.57 -0.91 71.18
N VAL A 6 -42.05 -0.88 69.94
CA VAL A 6 -41.70 -1.83 68.87
C VAL A 6 -40.57 -1.21 68.08
N ALA A 7 -39.39 -1.77 68.18
CA ALA A 7 -38.23 -1.38 67.35
C ALA A 7 -38.33 -2.10 66.01
N ALA A 8 -38.53 -1.34 64.92
CA ALA A 8 -38.46 -1.82 63.57
C ALA A 8 -37.01 -1.83 63.10
N ALA A 9 -36.44 -3.05 62.87
CA ALA A 9 -35.13 -3.22 62.24
C ALA A 9 -35.29 -3.13 60.71
N VAL A 10 -34.72 -2.07 60.13
CA VAL A 10 -34.63 -1.93 58.67
C VAL A 10 -33.37 -2.66 58.19
N ALA A 11 -33.57 -3.80 57.54
CA ALA A 11 -32.49 -4.55 56.89
C ALA A 11 -32.17 -3.90 55.54
N LEU A 12 -31.01 -3.25 55.45
CA LEU A 12 -30.46 -2.70 54.20
C LEU A 12 -29.87 -3.86 53.37
N ALA A 13 -30.59 -4.32 52.37
CA ALA A 13 -30.06 -5.29 51.39
C ALA A 13 -29.13 -4.54 50.41
N ALA A 14 -27.83 -4.72 50.56
CA ALA A 14 -26.83 -4.23 49.59
C ALA A 14 -26.94 -5.10 48.31
N ALA A 15 -27.62 -4.58 47.30
CA ALA A 15 -27.60 -5.17 45.96
C ALA A 15 -26.19 -4.95 45.36
N ALA A 16 -25.40 -6.03 45.35
CA ALA A 16 -24.15 -6.07 44.59
C ALA A 16 -24.49 -5.97 43.09
N VAL A 17 -24.32 -4.77 42.52
CA VAL A 17 -24.37 -4.57 41.08
C VAL A 17 -23.18 -5.33 40.50
N LEU A 18 -23.44 -6.49 39.94
CA LEU A 18 -22.50 -7.20 39.07
C LEU A 18 -22.28 -6.31 37.83
N VAL A 19 -21.24 -5.48 37.88
CA VAL A 19 -20.73 -4.81 36.67
C VAL A 19 -20.28 -5.95 35.76
N PRO A 20 -20.89 -6.13 34.56
CA PRO A 20 -20.41 -7.13 33.63
C PRO A 20 -18.97 -6.76 33.32
N ASP A 21 -18.05 -7.72 33.62
CA ASP A 21 -16.67 -7.63 33.18
C ASP A 21 -16.71 -7.34 31.69
N ALA A 22 -16.34 -6.11 31.30
CA ALA A 22 -16.26 -5.71 29.91
C ALA A 22 -15.14 -6.57 29.31
N SER A 23 -15.52 -7.83 29.00
CA SER A 23 -14.70 -8.77 28.26
C SER A 23 -14.09 -7.96 27.11
N ALA A 24 -12.82 -7.66 27.23
CA ALA A 24 -12.11 -6.74 26.36
C ALA A 24 -12.35 -7.19 24.92
N ALA A 25 -13.33 -6.59 24.28
CA ALA A 25 -13.71 -6.89 22.91
C ALA A 25 -12.45 -6.89 22.09
N LYS A 26 -12.15 -8.01 21.43
CA LYS A 26 -10.92 -8.19 20.65
C LYS A 26 -10.77 -6.98 19.73
N ARG A 27 -9.94 -6.03 20.09
CA ARG A 27 -9.82 -4.76 19.38
C ARG A 27 -9.41 -5.05 17.94
N THR A 28 -10.14 -4.46 17.00
CA THR A 28 -9.81 -4.54 15.57
C THR A 28 -8.90 -3.36 15.23
N ILE A 29 -7.82 -3.60 14.50
CA ILE A 29 -7.05 -2.57 13.84
C ILE A 29 -7.68 -2.37 12.45
N THR A 30 -8.26 -1.19 12.23
CA THR A 30 -8.89 -0.83 10.95
C THR A 30 -7.88 -0.15 10.05
N MET A 31 -7.85 -0.56 8.77
CA MET A 31 -6.89 -0.07 7.78
C MET A 31 -7.55 0.12 6.43
N SER A 32 -7.20 1.18 5.72
CA SER A 32 -7.64 1.43 4.34
C SER A 32 -6.51 2.00 3.49
N GLY A 33 -6.57 1.84 2.17
CA GLY A 33 -5.68 2.56 1.26
C GLY A 33 -4.98 1.69 0.21
N SER A 34 -3.67 1.88 0.08
CA SER A 34 -2.83 1.26 -0.95
C SER A 34 -2.99 -0.25 -1.06
N THR A 35 -3.36 -0.74 -2.23
CA THR A 35 -3.53 -2.19 -2.51
C THR A 35 -2.25 -3.00 -2.26
N PRO A 36 -1.06 -2.63 -2.78
CA PRO A 36 0.16 -3.38 -2.52
C PRO A 36 0.56 -3.36 -1.03
N THR A 37 0.41 -2.22 -0.34
CA THR A 37 0.66 -2.14 1.10
C THR A 37 -0.35 -2.98 1.88
N GLY A 38 -1.62 -3.01 1.44
CA GLY A 38 -2.67 -3.84 2.04
C GLY A 38 -2.40 -5.33 1.91
N ALA A 39 -2.00 -5.80 0.72
CA ALA A 39 -1.62 -7.19 0.49
C ALA A 39 -0.45 -7.62 1.39
N LEU A 40 0.62 -6.81 1.45
CA LEU A 40 1.73 -7.04 2.36
C LEU A 40 1.26 -7.04 3.83
N THR A 41 0.38 -6.12 4.19
CA THR A 41 -0.14 -6.01 5.57
C THR A 41 -0.98 -7.22 5.95
N ALA A 42 -1.74 -7.81 5.04
CA ALA A 42 -2.51 -9.03 5.28
C ALA A 42 -1.58 -10.21 5.62
N ASP A 43 -0.50 -10.40 4.86
CA ASP A 43 0.52 -11.41 5.15
C ASP A 43 1.17 -11.15 6.53
N LEU A 44 1.57 -9.91 6.81
CA LEU A 44 2.17 -9.53 8.09
C LEU A 44 1.21 -9.70 9.27
N ALA A 45 -0.07 -9.38 9.10
CA ALA A 45 -1.11 -9.57 10.11
C ALA A 45 -1.34 -11.06 10.42
N TYR A 46 -1.29 -11.92 9.39
CA TYR A 46 -1.36 -13.36 9.59
C TYR A 46 -0.24 -13.83 10.53
N PHE A 47 1.01 -13.52 10.22
CA PHE A 47 2.16 -13.93 11.04
C PHE A 47 2.18 -13.26 12.41
N TYR A 48 1.76 -12.00 12.53
CA TYR A 48 1.63 -11.33 13.81
C TYR A 48 0.64 -12.04 14.73
N ARG A 49 -0.53 -12.39 14.22
CA ARG A 49 -1.57 -13.09 14.99
C ARG A 49 -1.10 -14.44 15.54
N HIS A 50 -0.20 -15.12 14.85
CA HIS A 50 0.39 -16.38 15.32
C HIS A 50 1.63 -16.18 16.24
N SER A 51 2.12 -14.96 16.34
CA SER A 51 3.31 -14.61 17.15
C SER A 51 2.98 -14.05 18.55
N VAL A 52 1.71 -13.68 18.81
CA VAL A 52 1.32 -13.00 20.05
C VAL A 52 0.14 -13.69 20.73
N ARG A 53 0.13 -13.65 22.07
CA ARG A 53 -0.84 -14.41 22.88
C ARG A 53 -2.30 -13.94 22.72
N LYS A 54 -2.56 -12.63 22.57
CA LYS A 54 -3.90 -12.04 22.41
C LYS A 54 -3.88 -11.10 21.20
N PRO A 55 -3.92 -11.64 19.97
CA PRO A 55 -3.81 -10.82 18.78
C PRO A 55 -5.10 -10.01 18.54
N PRO A 56 -4.99 -8.78 18.01
CA PRO A 56 -6.14 -8.04 17.50
C PRO A 56 -6.71 -8.72 16.24
N ARG A 57 -7.90 -8.29 15.85
CA ARG A 57 -8.40 -8.50 14.50
C ARG A 57 -7.82 -7.44 13.57
N PHE A 58 -7.82 -7.70 12.29
CA PHE A 58 -7.44 -6.73 11.26
C PHE A 58 -8.58 -6.60 10.25
N SER A 59 -8.95 -5.37 9.92
CA SER A 59 -9.85 -5.04 8.83
C SER A 59 -9.04 -4.20 7.81
N ILE A 60 -8.85 -4.73 6.62
CA ILE A 60 -8.01 -4.11 5.60
C ILE A 60 -8.86 -3.91 4.35
N VAL A 61 -9.00 -2.65 3.91
CA VAL A 61 -9.79 -2.25 2.74
C VAL A 61 -8.90 -1.54 1.73
N GLY A 62 -8.98 -1.90 0.46
CA GLY A 62 -8.31 -1.20 -0.64
C GLY A 62 -8.96 0.17 -0.93
N GLY A 63 -8.27 1.04 -1.70
CA GLY A 63 -8.81 2.33 -2.09
C GLY A 63 -7.76 3.31 -2.64
N GLY A 64 -6.50 2.89 -2.70
CA GLY A 64 -5.37 3.75 -3.08
C GLY A 64 -4.77 4.52 -1.92
N SER A 65 -3.55 5.06 -2.10
CA SER A 65 -2.80 5.75 -1.06
C SER A 65 -3.52 7.01 -0.57
N GLY A 66 -4.07 7.81 -1.47
CA GLY A 66 -4.82 9.03 -1.11
C GLY A 66 -6.02 8.74 -0.22
N THR A 67 -6.79 7.68 -0.51
CA THR A 67 -7.90 7.24 0.35
C THR A 67 -7.40 6.87 1.75
N GLY A 68 -6.34 6.06 1.84
CA GLY A 68 -5.78 5.66 3.13
C GLY A 68 -5.27 6.83 3.97
N ILE A 69 -4.61 7.79 3.33
CA ILE A 69 -4.12 9.02 3.96
C ILE A 69 -5.30 9.86 4.49
N ALA A 70 -6.31 10.08 3.65
CA ALA A 70 -7.51 10.85 4.02
C ALA A 70 -8.31 10.17 5.15
N ASP A 71 -8.48 8.86 5.10
CA ASP A 71 -9.19 8.09 6.14
C ASP A 71 -8.44 8.12 7.49
N ALA A 72 -7.11 8.03 7.47
CA ALA A 72 -6.30 8.17 8.66
C ALA A 72 -6.39 9.59 9.25
N ALA A 73 -6.36 10.62 8.40
CA ALA A 73 -6.50 12.00 8.83
C ALA A 73 -7.83 12.26 9.52
N ARG A 74 -8.92 11.75 8.96
CA ARG A 74 -10.27 11.85 9.52
C ARG A 74 -10.52 10.93 10.73
N GLY A 75 -9.60 10.00 11.01
CA GLY A 75 -9.76 9.01 12.08
C GLY A 75 -10.79 7.92 11.77
N ILE A 76 -11.16 7.73 10.50
CA ILE A 76 -12.05 6.65 10.03
C ILE A 76 -11.37 5.29 10.21
N VAL A 77 -10.04 5.24 10.04
CA VAL A 77 -9.22 4.05 10.27
C VAL A 77 -8.12 4.34 11.29
N ASP A 78 -7.65 3.30 11.96
CA ASP A 78 -6.49 3.37 12.86
C ASP A 78 -5.18 3.61 12.08
N VAL A 79 -5.11 3.10 10.83
CA VAL A 79 -3.92 3.16 9.97
C VAL A 79 -4.32 3.35 8.51
N GLY A 80 -3.82 4.39 7.88
CA GLY A 80 -3.81 4.52 6.43
C GLY A 80 -2.67 3.70 5.82
N LEU A 81 -2.94 3.09 4.69
CA LEU A 81 -1.95 2.32 3.91
C LEU A 81 -1.51 3.18 2.73
N ALA A 82 -0.22 3.48 2.64
CA ALA A 82 0.32 4.29 1.56
C ALA A 82 1.49 3.60 0.86
N SER A 83 1.64 3.86 -0.43
CA SER A 83 2.78 3.44 -1.25
C SER A 83 3.54 4.64 -1.85
N ARG A 84 3.50 5.74 -1.13
CA ARG A 84 4.29 6.96 -1.28
C ARG A 84 4.50 7.59 0.09
N GLU A 85 5.41 8.52 0.19
CA GLU A 85 5.53 9.40 1.36
C GLU A 85 4.36 10.38 1.41
N LEU A 86 4.26 11.12 2.50
CA LEU A 86 3.32 12.25 2.59
C LEU A 86 3.84 13.38 1.71
N GLU A 87 2.93 14.06 1.05
CA GLU A 87 3.16 15.24 0.21
C GLU A 87 2.68 16.50 0.94
N ASP A 88 3.04 17.68 0.44
CA ASP A 88 2.75 18.96 1.11
C ASP A 88 1.24 19.27 1.16
N ASP A 89 0.47 18.72 0.24
CA ASP A 89 -0.99 18.83 0.17
C ASP A 89 -1.74 17.77 1.00
N ASP A 90 -1.03 16.81 1.59
CA ASP A 90 -1.65 15.86 2.51
C ASP A 90 -2.04 16.52 3.84
N PRO A 91 -3.11 16.07 4.52
CA PRO A 91 -3.55 16.67 5.77
C PRO A 91 -2.46 16.70 6.85
N ALA A 92 -2.35 17.82 7.56
CA ALA A 92 -1.38 18.02 8.64
C ALA A 92 -1.59 17.04 9.83
N GLY A 93 -0.55 16.86 10.63
CA GLY A 93 -0.59 16.02 11.85
C GLY A 93 -0.50 14.52 11.61
N LEU A 94 -0.28 14.10 10.37
CA LEU A 94 -0.04 12.72 10.01
C LEU A 94 1.42 12.31 10.21
N ARG A 95 1.64 11.02 10.40
CA ARG A 95 2.96 10.40 10.49
C ARG A 95 3.05 9.22 9.55
N PHE A 96 4.02 9.26 8.65
CA PHE A 96 4.37 8.12 7.81
C PHE A 96 5.40 7.23 8.50
N SER A 97 5.20 5.92 8.43
CA SER A 97 6.12 4.90 8.95
C SER A 97 6.42 3.90 7.84
N PRO A 98 7.56 3.97 7.16
CA PRO A 98 7.93 3.01 6.12
C PRO A 98 8.14 1.61 6.71
N ILE A 99 7.66 0.58 6.01
CA ILE A 99 7.82 -0.83 6.36
C ILE A 99 8.60 -1.62 5.31
N ALA A 100 8.54 -1.19 4.04
CA ALA A 100 9.25 -1.82 2.93
C ALA A 100 9.57 -0.80 1.85
N TRP A 101 10.53 -1.15 0.97
CA TRP A 101 10.75 -0.49 -0.29
C TRP A 101 10.18 -1.33 -1.43
N SER A 102 9.55 -0.69 -2.39
CA SER A 102 9.07 -1.25 -3.63
C SER A 102 9.52 -0.40 -4.82
N GLY A 103 9.18 -0.82 -6.02
CA GLY A 103 9.35 -0.06 -7.25
C GLY A 103 8.04 -0.01 -8.03
N VAL A 104 7.84 1.04 -8.81
CA VAL A 104 6.83 1.10 -9.86
C VAL A 104 7.49 0.63 -11.14
N CYS A 105 7.19 -0.59 -11.58
CA CYS A 105 7.78 -1.20 -12.76
C CYS A 105 6.91 -0.91 -13.99
N LEU A 106 7.52 -0.40 -15.06
CA LEU A 106 6.88 -0.36 -16.38
C LEU A 106 6.72 -1.79 -16.89
N VAL A 107 5.57 -2.10 -17.48
CA VAL A 107 5.25 -3.48 -17.87
C VAL A 107 4.52 -3.57 -19.18
N THR A 108 4.79 -4.69 -19.87
CA THR A 108 3.99 -5.20 -20.99
C THR A 108 3.53 -6.62 -20.71
N ASN A 109 2.69 -7.13 -21.59
CA ASN A 109 2.39 -8.55 -21.64
C ASN A 109 3.66 -9.37 -21.94
N ARG A 110 3.76 -10.59 -21.45
CA ARG A 110 4.90 -11.48 -21.74
C ARG A 110 5.08 -11.80 -23.23
N ALA A 111 4.00 -11.73 -24.01
CA ALA A 111 4.04 -11.86 -25.46
C ALA A 111 4.64 -10.63 -26.19
N ASN A 112 4.95 -9.56 -25.44
CA ASN A 112 5.64 -8.37 -25.94
C ASN A 112 6.87 -8.05 -25.07
N PRO A 113 7.98 -8.78 -25.20
CA PRO A 113 9.18 -8.65 -24.38
C PRO A 113 10.05 -7.45 -24.83
N VAL A 114 9.56 -6.22 -24.62
CA VAL A 114 10.29 -4.99 -24.96
C VAL A 114 11.62 -4.94 -24.18
N PRO A 115 12.79 -4.77 -24.85
CA PRO A 115 14.10 -4.85 -24.20
C PRO A 115 14.42 -3.69 -23.27
N GLY A 116 13.75 -2.53 -23.47
CA GLY A 116 13.90 -1.34 -22.64
C GLY A 116 13.17 -0.15 -23.23
N VAL A 117 12.97 0.87 -22.39
CA VAL A 117 12.43 2.17 -22.80
C VAL A 117 13.21 3.30 -22.14
N THR A 118 13.30 4.43 -22.84
CA THR A 118 13.91 5.67 -22.37
C THR A 118 12.86 6.64 -21.83
N ARG A 119 13.28 7.66 -21.10
CA ARG A 119 12.40 8.77 -20.67
C ARG A 119 11.73 9.42 -21.87
N GLY A 120 12.47 9.73 -22.93
CA GLY A 120 11.92 10.36 -24.14
C GLY A 120 10.82 9.52 -24.79
N GLN A 121 10.96 8.19 -24.82
CA GLN A 121 9.91 7.30 -25.33
C GLN A 121 8.67 7.32 -24.44
N ILE A 122 8.81 7.34 -23.12
CA ILE A 122 7.64 7.44 -22.21
C ILE A 122 6.96 8.80 -22.36
N GLN A 123 7.73 9.88 -22.47
CA GLN A 123 7.18 11.22 -22.71
C GLN A 123 6.44 11.31 -24.07
N ALA A 124 7.04 10.77 -25.14
CA ALA A 124 6.39 10.69 -26.45
C ALA A 124 5.11 9.84 -26.42
N PHE A 125 5.11 8.74 -25.68
CA PHE A 125 3.93 7.90 -25.47
C PHE A 125 2.81 8.68 -24.76
N VAL A 126 3.11 9.34 -23.64
CA VAL A 126 2.13 10.12 -22.87
C VAL A 126 1.64 11.34 -23.65
N ALA A 127 2.49 11.96 -24.46
CA ALA A 127 2.13 13.05 -25.38
C ALA A 127 1.32 12.59 -26.61
N GLY A 128 1.05 11.27 -26.74
CA GLY A 128 0.30 10.73 -27.87
C GLY A 128 1.07 10.68 -29.20
N LEU A 129 2.39 10.87 -29.16
CA LEU A 129 3.27 10.82 -30.34
C LEU A 129 3.74 9.39 -30.63
N LEU A 130 3.83 8.54 -29.61
CA LEU A 130 4.17 7.13 -29.71
C LEU A 130 2.90 6.29 -29.44
N THR A 131 2.28 5.80 -30.49
CA THR A 131 0.95 5.14 -30.44
C THR A 131 0.97 3.69 -30.89
N SER A 132 2.04 3.24 -31.54
CA SER A 132 2.19 1.87 -32.06
C SER A 132 3.46 1.21 -31.52
N TRP A 133 3.39 -0.08 -31.33
CA TRP A 133 4.54 -0.89 -30.93
C TRP A 133 5.65 -0.93 -32.01
N THR A 134 5.34 -0.64 -33.29
CA THR A 134 6.34 -0.48 -34.34
C THR A 134 7.32 0.64 -34.08
N GLN A 135 6.94 1.63 -33.28
CA GLN A 135 7.78 2.78 -32.93
C GLN A 135 8.72 2.48 -31.73
N VAL A 136 8.59 1.30 -31.10
CA VAL A 136 9.41 0.89 -29.96
C VAL A 136 10.45 -0.14 -30.41
N PRO A 137 11.73 0.20 -30.43
CA PRO A 137 12.79 -0.71 -30.86
C PRO A 137 12.79 -2.02 -30.07
N GLY A 138 12.85 -3.14 -30.79
CA GLY A 138 12.84 -4.48 -30.19
C GLY A 138 11.48 -4.96 -29.70
N SER A 139 10.39 -4.24 -29.93
CA SER A 139 9.05 -4.76 -29.73
C SER A 139 8.77 -5.93 -30.69
N ALA A 140 8.15 -6.98 -30.18
CA ALA A 140 7.68 -8.11 -31.00
C ALA A 140 6.32 -7.86 -31.68
N ARG A 141 5.70 -6.70 -31.42
CA ARG A 141 4.34 -6.35 -31.88
C ARG A 141 4.36 -5.19 -32.87
N THR A 142 3.30 -5.14 -33.67
CA THR A 142 3.11 -4.10 -34.71
C THR A 142 1.80 -3.33 -34.57
N ASP A 143 0.94 -3.72 -33.65
CA ASP A 143 -0.36 -3.10 -33.40
C ASP A 143 -0.28 -1.81 -32.56
N ALA A 144 -1.41 -1.15 -32.42
CA ALA A 144 -1.53 0.03 -31.55
C ALA A 144 -1.27 -0.36 -30.09
N ILE A 145 -0.59 0.53 -29.36
CA ILE A 145 -0.40 0.37 -27.91
C ILE A 145 -1.74 0.53 -27.22
N ALA A 146 -2.08 -0.39 -26.31
CA ALA A 146 -3.24 -0.30 -25.45
C ALA A 146 -2.81 0.26 -24.08
N PRO A 147 -2.89 1.60 -23.86
CA PRO A 147 -2.44 2.22 -22.62
C PRO A 147 -3.38 1.94 -21.47
N VAL A 148 -2.81 1.70 -20.30
CA VAL A 148 -3.57 1.59 -19.06
C VAL A 148 -2.93 2.40 -17.94
N ALA A 149 -3.77 3.12 -17.18
CA ALA A 149 -3.34 3.93 -16.05
C ALA A 149 -4.14 3.60 -14.79
N LEU A 150 -3.58 3.90 -13.63
CA LEU A 150 -4.33 3.90 -12.38
C LEU A 150 -5.00 5.26 -12.16
N ASP A 151 -6.05 5.29 -11.36
CA ASP A 151 -6.73 6.53 -10.98
C ASP A 151 -5.84 7.44 -10.10
N GLU A 152 -6.29 8.65 -9.85
CA GLU A 152 -5.52 9.67 -9.13
C GLU A 152 -5.19 9.29 -7.68
N ARG A 153 -5.99 8.46 -7.05
CA ARG A 153 -5.77 7.99 -5.67
C ARG A 153 -4.65 6.97 -5.55
N ALA A 154 -4.18 6.43 -6.67
CA ALA A 154 -3.14 5.41 -6.67
C ALA A 154 -1.75 6.02 -6.54
N GLY A 155 -1.04 5.75 -5.43
CA GLY A 155 0.34 6.22 -5.26
C GLY A 155 1.34 5.75 -6.34
N ALA A 156 1.02 4.70 -7.11
CA ALA A 156 1.80 4.33 -8.28
C ALA A 156 1.64 5.31 -9.45
N ARG A 157 0.48 5.96 -9.57
CA ARG A 157 0.26 6.99 -10.58
C ARG A 157 1.11 8.24 -10.30
N SER A 158 1.13 8.72 -9.05
CA SER A 158 2.00 9.84 -8.68
C SER A 158 3.46 9.56 -9.02
N VAL A 159 3.96 8.37 -8.67
CA VAL A 159 5.33 7.96 -9.00
C VAL A 159 5.54 7.84 -10.52
N PHE A 160 4.57 7.30 -11.27
CA PHE A 160 4.67 7.22 -12.73
C PHE A 160 4.82 8.61 -13.33
N LEU A 161 3.98 9.56 -12.95
CA LEU A 161 4.01 10.92 -13.49
C LEU A 161 5.30 11.67 -13.09
N SER A 162 5.72 11.58 -11.84
CA SER A 162 6.88 12.33 -11.35
C SER A 162 8.23 11.77 -11.82
N VAL A 163 8.34 10.44 -11.99
CA VAL A 163 9.64 9.80 -12.31
C VAL A 163 9.82 9.56 -13.81
N PHE A 164 8.75 9.11 -14.50
CA PHE A 164 8.88 8.69 -15.90
C PHE A 164 8.41 9.74 -16.90
N VAL A 165 7.45 10.61 -16.52
CA VAL A 165 6.81 11.52 -17.47
C VAL A 165 7.42 12.90 -17.43
N ASP A 166 7.62 13.50 -16.28
CA ASP A 166 7.91 14.93 -16.11
C ASP A 166 6.63 15.79 -16.17
N LEU A 167 6.55 16.78 -15.25
CA LEU A 167 5.39 17.66 -15.13
C LEU A 167 5.20 18.61 -16.32
N ALA A 168 6.25 18.86 -17.12
CA ALA A 168 6.19 19.70 -18.31
C ALA A 168 5.67 18.96 -19.55
N THR A 169 5.56 17.64 -19.51
CA THR A 169 5.11 16.85 -20.67
C THR A 169 3.57 16.93 -20.82
N PRO A 170 3.05 17.38 -21.99
CA PRO A 170 1.61 17.35 -22.24
C PRO A 170 1.06 15.92 -22.15
N ILE A 171 -0.07 15.74 -21.47
CA ILE A 171 -0.73 14.43 -21.35
C ILE A 171 -1.85 14.38 -22.38
N ALA A 172 -1.60 13.71 -23.51
CA ALA A 172 -2.57 13.58 -24.60
C ALA A 172 -3.03 12.12 -24.82
N TYR A 173 -2.32 11.11 -24.26
CA TYR A 173 -2.75 9.71 -24.38
C TYR A 173 -4.07 9.46 -23.66
N GLN A 174 -4.87 8.52 -24.17
CA GLN A 174 -6.17 8.15 -23.62
C GLN A 174 -6.10 6.75 -23.00
N PRO A 175 -5.64 6.61 -21.73
CA PRO A 175 -5.51 5.31 -21.13
C PRO A 175 -6.85 4.79 -20.60
N ARG A 176 -7.02 3.47 -20.62
CA ARG A 176 -8.02 2.83 -19.78
C ARG A 176 -7.65 3.04 -18.31
N THR A 177 -8.51 3.70 -17.54
CA THR A 177 -8.27 3.97 -16.13
C THR A 177 -8.80 2.85 -15.24
N LEU A 178 -8.00 2.38 -14.31
CA LEU A 178 -8.31 1.33 -13.34
C LEU A 178 -8.09 1.81 -11.90
N ALA A 179 -8.92 1.35 -10.98
CA ALA A 179 -8.84 1.78 -9.59
C ALA A 179 -7.75 1.05 -8.77
N LEU A 180 -7.45 -0.21 -9.14
CA LEU A 180 -6.59 -1.08 -8.32
C LEU A 180 -5.39 -1.61 -9.10
N ALA A 181 -4.23 -1.69 -8.44
CA ALA A 181 -3.01 -2.25 -9.02
C ALA A 181 -3.16 -3.72 -9.47
N ALA A 182 -3.98 -4.51 -8.77
CA ALA A 182 -4.29 -5.88 -9.18
C ALA A 182 -5.06 -5.93 -10.51
N GLN A 183 -6.00 -5.01 -10.71
CA GLN A 183 -6.73 -4.90 -11.98
C GLN A 183 -5.79 -4.54 -13.14
N MET A 184 -4.81 -3.66 -12.89
CA MET A 184 -3.81 -3.33 -13.92
C MET A 184 -2.96 -4.54 -14.28
N ARG A 185 -2.47 -5.30 -13.29
CA ARG A 185 -1.75 -6.55 -13.55
C ARG A 185 -2.58 -7.49 -14.43
N ASP A 186 -3.85 -7.71 -14.07
CA ASP A 186 -4.72 -8.64 -14.78
C ASP A 186 -5.03 -8.16 -16.20
N TYR A 187 -5.24 -6.87 -16.39
CA TYR A 187 -5.44 -6.28 -17.70
C TYR A 187 -4.20 -6.43 -18.61
N VAL A 188 -3.02 -6.09 -18.10
CA VAL A 188 -1.78 -6.23 -18.89
C VAL A 188 -1.51 -7.71 -19.20
N ARG A 189 -1.79 -8.62 -18.27
CA ARG A 189 -1.63 -10.06 -18.49
C ARG A 189 -2.55 -10.61 -19.56
N SER A 190 -3.77 -10.11 -19.69
CA SER A 190 -4.78 -10.56 -20.65
C SER A 190 -4.75 -9.81 -21.98
N THR A 191 -4.03 -8.70 -22.10
CA THR A 191 -4.00 -7.82 -23.26
C THR A 191 -2.60 -7.73 -23.85
N PRO A 192 -2.28 -8.47 -24.92
CA PRO A 192 -0.94 -8.50 -25.50
C PRO A 192 -0.36 -7.15 -25.89
N ALA A 193 -1.19 -6.21 -26.36
CA ALA A 193 -0.78 -4.86 -26.75
C ALA A 193 -0.68 -3.86 -25.58
N ALA A 194 -0.98 -4.28 -24.34
CA ALA A 194 -1.03 -3.37 -23.21
C ALA A 194 0.35 -2.84 -22.80
N PHE A 195 0.37 -1.54 -22.48
CA PHE A 195 1.43 -0.87 -21.73
C PHE A 195 0.85 -0.31 -20.46
N GLY A 196 1.53 -0.59 -19.33
CA GLY A 196 1.13 -0.10 -18.03
C GLY A 196 2.27 -0.07 -17.03
N TYR A 197 1.94 0.08 -15.77
CA TYR A 197 2.90 0.08 -14.67
C TYR A 197 2.31 -0.59 -13.43
N VAL A 198 3.09 -1.42 -12.78
CA VAL A 198 2.65 -2.18 -11.59
C VAL A 198 3.67 -2.06 -10.46
N ASP A 199 3.22 -2.41 -9.26
CA ASP A 199 4.12 -2.61 -8.13
C ASP A 199 5.06 -3.80 -8.38
N LEU A 200 6.28 -3.70 -7.88
CA LEU A 200 7.32 -4.74 -8.00
C LEU A 200 6.82 -6.15 -7.66
N ALA A 201 5.91 -6.27 -6.70
CA ALA A 201 5.35 -7.57 -6.31
C ALA A 201 4.53 -8.25 -7.41
N TYR A 202 4.01 -7.50 -8.37
CA TYR A 202 3.21 -8.01 -9.50
C TYR A 202 4.03 -8.14 -10.80
N ALA A 203 5.21 -7.54 -10.85
CA ALA A 203 6.02 -7.50 -12.07
C ALA A 203 6.45 -8.89 -12.56
N GLY A 204 6.65 -9.86 -11.66
CA GLY A 204 7.07 -11.23 -12.01
C GLY A 204 6.05 -12.02 -12.84
N GLU A 205 4.78 -11.61 -12.89
CA GLU A 205 3.74 -12.23 -13.71
C GLU A 205 3.69 -11.65 -15.15
N LEU A 206 4.39 -10.53 -15.39
CA LEU A 206 4.41 -9.75 -16.61
C LEU A 206 5.83 -9.67 -17.17
N HIS A 207 6.02 -8.97 -18.29
CA HIS A 207 7.33 -8.54 -18.72
C HIS A 207 7.61 -7.15 -18.14
N ALA A 208 8.56 -7.07 -17.20
CA ALA A 208 9.02 -5.80 -16.63
C ALA A 208 10.05 -5.16 -17.56
N ILE A 209 9.71 -4.00 -18.11
CA ILE A 209 10.54 -3.29 -19.06
C ILE A 209 11.67 -2.57 -18.31
N PRO A 210 12.95 -2.75 -18.66
CA PRO A 210 14.03 -1.90 -18.17
C PRO A 210 13.80 -0.43 -18.53
N TYR A 211 14.01 0.47 -17.58
CA TYR A 211 13.93 1.92 -17.80
C TYR A 211 15.32 2.53 -17.74
N GLU A 212 15.71 3.26 -18.80
CA GLU A 212 17.06 3.79 -18.96
C GLU A 212 18.15 2.70 -18.74
N GLY A 213 17.91 1.50 -19.25
CA GLY A 213 18.78 0.34 -19.06
C GLY A 213 18.75 -0.29 -17.67
N VAL A 214 18.01 0.26 -16.71
CA VAL A 214 17.95 -0.28 -15.34
C VAL A 214 16.70 -1.17 -15.18
N PRO A 215 16.86 -2.48 -14.91
CA PRO A 215 15.73 -3.38 -14.72
C PRO A 215 15.04 -3.14 -13.38
N CYS A 216 13.70 -3.29 -13.36
CA CYS A 216 12.91 -3.22 -12.14
C CYS A 216 13.00 -4.53 -11.36
N THR A 217 13.95 -4.64 -10.45
CA THR A 217 14.19 -5.84 -9.64
C THR A 217 14.34 -5.48 -8.16
N ARG A 218 14.23 -6.48 -7.27
CA ARG A 218 14.53 -6.26 -5.86
C ARG A 218 15.97 -5.79 -5.61
N ALA A 219 16.92 -6.22 -6.44
CA ALA A 219 18.32 -5.81 -6.32
C ALA A 219 18.49 -4.33 -6.62
N THR A 220 17.94 -3.86 -7.76
CA THR A 220 18.03 -2.45 -8.18
C THR A 220 17.21 -1.51 -7.31
N VAL A 221 16.06 -1.97 -6.78
CA VAL A 221 15.28 -1.23 -5.77
C VAL A 221 16.04 -1.15 -4.44
N ARG A 222 16.72 -2.22 -4.02
CA ARG A 222 17.53 -2.23 -2.78
C ARG A 222 18.71 -1.29 -2.87
N SER A 223 19.45 -1.30 -3.95
CA SER A 223 20.61 -0.41 -4.16
C SER A 223 20.20 1.05 -4.38
N GLY A 224 18.94 1.33 -4.71
CA GLY A 224 18.49 2.67 -5.13
C GLY A 224 18.77 3.00 -6.59
N ALA A 225 19.32 2.05 -7.37
CA ALA A 225 19.59 2.27 -8.80
C ALA A 225 18.32 2.41 -9.64
N TYR A 226 17.21 1.76 -9.25
CA TYR A 226 15.95 1.90 -9.97
C TYR A 226 15.25 3.22 -9.59
N PRO A 227 15.02 4.13 -10.55
CA PRO A 227 14.56 5.49 -10.24
C PRO A 227 13.17 5.56 -9.59
N ALA A 228 12.24 4.69 -10.01
CA ALA A 228 10.88 4.64 -9.48
C ALA A 228 10.75 3.81 -8.19
N ARG A 229 11.81 3.80 -7.37
CA ARG A 229 11.77 3.26 -6.01
C ARG A 229 10.82 4.08 -5.15
N ARG A 230 10.01 3.40 -4.34
CA ARG A 230 9.07 4.04 -3.42
C ARG A 230 8.90 3.29 -2.12
N PRO A 231 8.53 3.96 -1.01
CA PRO A 231 8.22 3.29 0.23
C PRO A 231 6.80 2.71 0.20
N LEU A 232 6.63 1.57 0.86
CA LEU A 232 5.35 1.10 1.37
C LEU A 232 5.31 1.39 2.86
N GLY A 233 4.23 1.97 3.36
CA GLY A 233 4.20 2.40 4.75
C GLY A 233 2.81 2.60 5.32
N PHE A 234 2.81 2.90 6.59
CA PHE A 234 1.64 3.16 7.40
C PHE A 234 1.54 4.64 7.76
N VAL A 235 0.37 5.19 7.59
CA VAL A 235 0.02 6.56 7.98
C VAL A 235 -0.83 6.50 9.23
N THR A 236 -0.46 7.27 10.25
CA THR A 236 -1.24 7.39 11.48
C THR A 236 -1.45 8.86 11.85
N ARG A 237 -2.62 9.18 12.43
CA ARG A 237 -2.86 10.48 13.01
C ARG A 237 -2.07 10.60 14.32
N GLY A 238 -0.98 11.36 14.30
CA GLY A 238 -0.06 11.47 15.41
C GLY A 238 0.68 10.17 15.76
N ARG A 239 1.08 10.01 17.02
CA ARG A 239 1.83 8.83 17.49
C ARG A 239 0.91 7.62 17.62
N PRO A 240 1.25 6.45 17.05
CA PRO A 240 0.45 5.23 17.17
C PRO A 240 0.34 4.79 18.63
N ARG A 241 -0.85 4.31 19.04
CA ARG A 241 -1.18 3.87 20.39
C ARG A 241 -1.71 2.44 20.39
N GLY A 242 -1.88 1.85 21.57
CA GLY A 242 -2.53 0.55 21.76
C GLY A 242 -1.99 -0.57 20.87
N GLU A 243 -2.88 -1.30 20.22
CA GLU A 243 -2.55 -2.44 19.35
C GLU A 243 -1.77 -2.01 18.10
N THR A 244 -2.09 -0.87 17.50
CA THR A 244 -1.34 -0.30 16.38
C THR A 244 0.13 -0.09 16.74
N LYS A 245 0.43 0.48 17.93
CA LYS A 245 1.80 0.65 18.41
C LYS A 245 2.50 -0.70 18.62
N ARG A 246 1.79 -1.71 19.14
CA ARG A 246 2.34 -3.06 19.36
C ARG A 246 2.68 -3.73 18.02
N PHE A 247 1.77 -3.66 17.06
CA PHE A 247 1.98 -4.21 15.72
C PHE A 247 3.17 -3.55 15.00
N LEU A 248 3.25 -2.22 14.99
CA LEU A 248 4.38 -1.48 14.40
C LEU A 248 5.71 -1.81 15.09
N ARG A 249 5.70 -2.00 16.40
CA ARG A 249 6.91 -2.43 17.13
C ARG A 249 7.35 -3.83 16.73
N TRP A 250 6.39 -4.76 16.58
CA TRP A 250 6.68 -6.12 16.13
C TRP A 250 7.27 -6.11 14.72
N LEU A 251 6.71 -5.35 13.78
CA LEU A 251 7.24 -5.21 12.42
C LEU A 251 8.71 -4.80 12.40
N ARG A 252 9.09 -3.84 13.23
CA ARG A 252 10.47 -3.34 13.30
C ARG A 252 11.45 -4.34 13.90
N ARG A 253 11.01 -5.21 14.79
CA ARG A 253 11.88 -6.10 15.58
C ARG A 253 11.86 -7.55 15.12
N SER A 254 10.80 -7.98 14.45
CA SER A 254 10.58 -9.39 14.11
C SER A 254 11.41 -9.83 12.91
N ARG A 255 12.17 -10.91 13.08
CA ARG A 255 12.83 -11.61 11.98
C ARG A 255 11.81 -12.20 11.01
N THR A 256 10.68 -12.68 11.52
CA THR A 256 9.56 -13.19 10.69
C THR A 256 9.00 -12.11 9.80
N ALA A 257 8.71 -10.91 10.34
CA ALA A 257 8.23 -9.79 9.54
C ALA A 257 9.22 -9.45 8.41
N ARG A 258 10.51 -9.38 8.70
CA ARG A 258 11.55 -9.13 7.67
C ARG A 258 11.57 -10.20 6.59
N ARG A 259 11.44 -11.49 6.95
CA ARG A 259 11.37 -12.58 5.96
C ARG A 259 10.14 -12.46 5.08
N VAL A 260 8.96 -12.21 5.68
CA VAL A 260 7.72 -12.00 4.92
C VAL A 260 7.84 -10.84 3.94
N ILE A 261 8.37 -9.69 4.39
CA ILE A 261 8.60 -8.56 3.48
C ILE A 261 9.56 -8.95 2.35
N ALA A 262 10.65 -9.65 2.66
CA ALA A 262 11.67 -10.03 1.70
C ALA A 262 11.22 -11.02 0.62
N THR A 263 10.03 -11.64 0.74
CA THR A 263 9.49 -12.51 -0.32
C THR A 263 9.17 -11.74 -1.60
N ARG A 264 8.65 -10.49 -1.46
CA ARG A 264 8.17 -9.69 -2.60
C ARG A 264 8.77 -8.29 -2.66
N TYR A 265 9.27 -7.77 -1.55
CA TYR A 265 9.71 -6.39 -1.36
C TYR A 265 11.11 -6.32 -0.76
N VAL A 266 11.63 -5.12 -0.57
CA VAL A 266 12.88 -4.88 0.15
C VAL A 266 12.55 -4.36 1.55
N PRO A 267 12.91 -5.08 2.62
CA PRO A 267 12.70 -4.58 3.98
C PRO A 267 13.41 -3.25 4.23
N VAL A 268 12.77 -2.34 4.96
CA VAL A 268 13.46 -1.16 5.48
C VAL A 268 14.50 -1.64 6.49
N THR A 269 15.77 -1.36 6.22
CA THR A 269 16.83 -1.57 7.21
C THR A 269 16.66 -0.53 8.30
N THR A 270 16.34 -0.97 9.52
CA THR A 270 16.49 -0.07 10.69
C THR A 270 17.98 0.28 10.75
N PRO A 271 18.37 1.57 10.80
CA PRO A 271 19.76 1.93 11.10
C PRO A 271 20.17 1.15 12.34
N GLY A 272 21.30 0.43 12.24
CA GLY A 272 21.81 -0.38 13.33
C GLY A 272 21.95 0.47 14.60
N ARG A 273 21.54 -0.11 15.73
CA ARG A 273 21.98 0.37 17.04
C ARG A 273 23.44 0.05 17.21
#